data_ea747a41b98170422a3c43819d2c7628
#
_entry.id   ea747a41b98170422a3c43819d2c7628
#
_cell.length_a   1.000
_cell.length_b   1.000
_cell.length_c   1.000
_cell.angle_alpha   90.00
_cell.angle_beta   90.00
_cell.angle_gamma   90.00
#
_symmetry.space_group_name_H-M   'P 1'
#
loop_
_entity.id
_entity.type
_entity.pdbx_description
1 polymer ?
#
loop_
_entity_poly.entity_id
_entity_poly.type
_entity_poly.pdbx_seq_one_letter_code
_entity_poly.pdbx_strand_id
1 'polypeptide(L)'
;WARHWLDVARYGESNGFEYDQLRPNAWAYRDWVIDALNQDMPYDKFARLQIAGDVIEPNDPGAIIATGFLVCGAFDGLKPSGDKQRKIMRQDEMEDLVGTVSQTFLGLTVHCARCHDHKFDPIPQKEYYQMASALGGVHRGDRDVPASGNPKTLKQKKDLLQQRLETGDKRIRELILKESKGAKRNNGGPQPIAIWTFDKDLKDQIGNIHGKALGGARINGGALELDGKSAYVMTVPINRNMKAKTLEAWVKLNNLDQRGGAAMSIQSNDGKTFDAIVFGERDPKRWMAGS
;
A
#
# COMPACT_ATOMS: atom_id res chain seq x y z
N TRP A 1 14.54 8.39 -18.82
CA TRP A 1 15.70 7.91 -18.08
C TRP A 1 15.36 7.57 -16.63
N ALA A 2 14.63 8.42 -15.90
CA ALA A 2 14.30 8.18 -14.49
C ALA A 2 13.71 6.78 -14.22
N ARG A 3 12.82 6.28 -15.07
CA ARG A 3 12.26 4.93 -14.92
C ARG A 3 13.35 3.85 -14.95
N HIS A 4 14.32 3.94 -15.86
CA HIS A 4 15.41 2.98 -15.92
C HIS A 4 16.31 3.06 -14.68
N TRP A 5 16.55 4.27 -14.17
CA TRP A 5 17.30 4.43 -12.93
C TRP A 5 16.57 3.85 -11.72
N LEU A 6 15.26 4.07 -11.64
CA LEU A 6 14.43 3.52 -10.56
C LEU A 6 14.37 1.98 -10.60
N ASP A 7 14.39 1.39 -11.80
CA ASP A 7 14.51 -0.07 -11.96
C ASP A 7 15.86 -0.58 -11.41
N VAL A 8 16.96 0.11 -11.71
CA VAL A 8 18.29 -0.23 -11.18
C VAL A 8 18.36 -0.06 -9.66
N ALA A 9 17.74 1.02 -9.12
CA ALA A 9 17.62 1.25 -7.70
C ALA A 9 16.66 0.28 -7.01
N ARG A 10 15.90 -0.51 -7.76
CA ARG A 10 14.87 -1.45 -7.29
C ARG A 10 13.76 -0.73 -6.51
N TYR A 11 13.39 0.45 -6.98
CA TYR A 11 12.39 1.29 -6.36
C TYR A 11 11.01 0.61 -6.31
N GLY A 12 10.39 0.65 -5.13
CA GLY A 12 9.00 0.25 -4.91
C GLY A 12 8.34 1.13 -3.87
N GLU A 13 7.03 1.35 -4.00
CA GLU A 13 6.22 2.10 -3.04
C GLU A 13 5.63 1.20 -1.95
N SER A 14 6.09 -0.06 -1.90
CA SER A 14 5.80 -1.03 -0.85
C SER A 14 7.03 -1.86 -0.50
N ASN A 15 6.99 -2.58 0.62
CA ASN A 15 8.13 -3.33 1.12
C ASN A 15 8.45 -4.59 0.31
N GLY A 16 7.46 -5.18 -0.36
CA GLY A 16 7.55 -6.53 -0.87
C GLY A 16 7.49 -7.59 0.25
N PHE A 17 7.72 -8.84 -0.05
CA PHE A 17 7.60 -9.99 0.85
C PHE A 17 6.20 -10.21 1.42
N GLU A 18 6.07 -11.14 2.39
CA GLU A 18 4.78 -11.52 2.98
C GLU A 18 4.10 -10.36 3.74
N TYR A 19 4.89 -9.49 4.37
CA TYR A 19 4.40 -8.31 5.08
C TYR A 19 4.57 -7.05 4.23
N ASP A 20 3.94 -7.07 3.08
CA ASP A 20 3.99 -5.98 2.11
C ASP A 20 3.22 -4.75 2.61
N GLN A 21 3.94 -3.83 3.22
CA GLN A 21 3.40 -2.56 3.71
C GLN A 21 3.76 -1.42 2.75
N LEU A 22 2.84 -0.49 2.57
CA LEU A 22 3.08 0.72 1.78
C LEU A 22 4.19 1.57 2.41
N ARG A 23 4.99 2.18 1.55
CA ARG A 23 6.03 3.17 1.87
C ARG A 23 5.54 4.57 1.49
N PRO A 24 4.80 5.24 2.37
CA PRO A 24 4.10 6.48 2.01
C PRO A 24 5.03 7.64 1.63
N ASN A 25 6.32 7.56 2.02
CA ASN A 25 7.32 8.59 1.76
C ASN A 25 8.31 8.23 0.63
N ALA A 26 8.20 7.06 0.02
CA ALA A 26 9.12 6.61 -1.04
C ALA A 26 9.12 7.53 -2.27
N TRP A 27 7.98 8.16 -2.57
CA TRP A 27 7.80 9.09 -3.68
C TRP A 27 8.84 10.22 -3.70
N ALA A 28 9.33 10.64 -2.54
CA ALA A 28 10.30 11.73 -2.45
C ALA A 28 11.59 11.41 -3.22
N TYR A 29 12.11 10.18 -3.07
CA TYR A 29 13.28 9.73 -3.82
C TYR A 29 13.00 9.63 -5.33
N ARG A 30 11.85 9.08 -5.72
CA ARG A 30 11.43 9.02 -7.13
C ARG A 30 11.43 10.42 -7.77
N ASP A 31 10.80 11.37 -7.09
CA ASP A 31 10.69 12.74 -7.59
C ASP A 31 12.05 13.42 -7.66
N TRP A 32 12.93 13.18 -6.67
CA TRP A 32 14.31 13.65 -6.70
C TRP A 32 15.09 13.12 -7.92
N VAL A 33 14.97 11.83 -8.24
CA VAL A 33 15.59 11.23 -9.44
C VAL A 33 15.10 11.90 -10.72
N ILE A 34 13.79 12.13 -10.82
CA ILE A 34 13.18 12.80 -11.97
C ILE A 34 13.74 14.21 -12.11
N ASP A 35 13.77 14.96 -11.03
CA ASP A 35 14.23 16.35 -11.01
C ASP A 35 15.72 16.45 -11.30
N ALA A 36 16.56 15.60 -10.73
CA ALA A 36 17.98 15.56 -10.97
C ALA A 36 18.32 15.31 -12.46
N LEU A 37 17.62 14.37 -13.09
CA LEU A 37 17.78 14.07 -14.51
C LEU A 37 17.22 15.17 -15.42
N ASN A 38 16.12 15.80 -15.06
CA ASN A 38 15.55 16.93 -15.80
C ASN A 38 16.43 18.18 -15.73
N GLN A 39 17.19 18.35 -14.64
CA GLN A 39 18.13 19.44 -14.44
C GLN A 39 19.53 19.14 -15.00
N ASP A 40 19.69 17.97 -15.64
CA ASP A 40 20.97 17.50 -16.18
C ASP A 40 22.09 17.51 -15.12
N MET A 41 21.78 17.00 -13.92
CA MET A 41 22.74 16.94 -12.81
C MET A 41 23.98 16.13 -13.23
N PRO A 42 25.21 16.64 -13.02
CA PRO A 42 26.44 15.89 -13.32
C PRO A 42 26.41 14.52 -12.63
N TYR A 43 26.83 13.47 -13.37
CA TYR A 43 26.70 12.09 -12.91
C TYR A 43 27.49 11.82 -11.62
N ASP A 44 28.68 12.42 -11.46
CA ASP A 44 29.47 12.29 -10.25
C ASP A 44 28.75 12.86 -9.02
N LYS A 45 28.09 14.01 -9.15
CA LYS A 45 27.25 14.59 -8.11
C LYS A 45 26.03 13.68 -7.84
N PHE A 46 25.34 13.25 -8.90
CA PHE A 46 24.16 12.37 -8.81
C PHE A 46 24.49 11.07 -8.07
N ALA A 47 25.63 10.42 -8.39
CA ALA A 47 26.06 9.19 -7.73
C ALA A 47 26.44 9.41 -6.27
N ARG A 48 27.26 10.44 -5.99
CA ARG A 48 27.74 10.73 -4.62
C ARG A 48 26.62 11.08 -3.66
N LEU A 49 25.62 11.84 -4.10
CA LEU A 49 24.49 12.20 -3.25
C LEU A 49 23.63 10.98 -2.90
N GLN A 50 23.53 10.00 -3.78
CA GLN A 50 22.77 8.77 -3.51
C GLN A 50 23.47 7.84 -2.51
N ILE A 51 24.81 7.91 -2.41
CA ILE A 51 25.58 7.10 -1.47
C ILE A 51 25.79 7.79 -0.13
N ALA A 52 26.01 9.11 -0.11
CA ALA A 52 26.43 9.83 1.08
C ALA A 52 25.89 11.29 1.10
N GLY A 53 24.77 11.57 0.48
CA GLY A 53 24.22 12.92 0.39
C GLY A 53 23.98 13.57 1.74
N ASP A 54 23.51 12.80 2.70
CA ASP A 54 23.27 13.24 4.07
C ASP A 54 24.56 13.60 4.85
N VAL A 55 25.69 13.10 4.42
CA VAL A 55 27.02 13.44 4.99
C VAL A 55 27.66 14.60 4.23
N ILE A 56 27.51 14.63 2.91
CA ILE A 56 28.12 15.64 2.03
C ILE A 56 27.40 16.99 2.18
N GLU A 57 26.07 16.97 2.15
CA GLU A 57 25.23 18.15 2.22
C GLU A 57 24.12 17.95 3.29
N PRO A 58 24.48 17.92 4.60
CA PRO A 58 23.55 17.48 5.67
C PRO A 58 22.35 18.41 5.88
N ASN A 59 22.40 19.63 5.39
CA ASN A 59 21.32 20.61 5.49
C ASN A 59 20.52 20.75 4.19
N ASP A 60 20.91 20.07 3.12
CA ASP A 60 20.13 20.05 1.87
C ASP A 60 19.11 18.92 1.86
N PRO A 61 17.82 19.25 1.83
CA PRO A 61 16.74 18.26 1.73
C PRO A 61 16.92 17.30 0.56
N GLY A 62 17.35 17.80 -0.60
CA GLY A 62 17.55 17.00 -1.80
C GLY A 62 18.65 15.97 -1.63
N ALA A 63 19.76 16.35 -0.99
CA ALA A 63 20.87 15.46 -0.72
C ALA A 63 20.49 14.33 0.27
N ILE A 64 19.69 14.66 1.29
CA ILE A 64 19.16 13.66 2.23
C ILE A 64 18.19 12.70 1.51
N ILE A 65 17.29 13.21 0.68
CA ILE A 65 16.33 12.42 -0.09
C ILE A 65 17.05 11.48 -1.07
N ALA A 66 18.17 11.93 -1.67
CA ALA A 66 18.97 11.14 -2.59
C ALA A 66 19.43 9.81 -1.98
N THR A 67 19.75 9.78 -0.68
CA THR A 67 20.17 8.56 0.03
C THR A 67 19.09 7.49 0.10
N GLY A 68 17.86 7.82 -0.30
CA GLY A 68 16.78 6.85 -0.51
C GLY A 68 17.18 5.70 -1.44
N PHE A 69 18.14 5.88 -2.34
CA PHE A 69 18.74 4.82 -3.16
C PHE A 69 19.13 3.60 -2.33
N LEU A 70 19.77 3.81 -1.19
CA LEU A 70 20.31 2.75 -0.33
C LEU A 70 19.20 1.88 0.31
N VAL A 71 17.97 2.37 0.36
CA VAL A 71 16.85 1.70 1.05
C VAL A 71 15.66 1.38 0.15
N CYS A 72 15.80 1.57 -1.18
CA CYS A 72 14.73 1.29 -2.14
C CYS A 72 14.37 -0.19 -2.27
N GLY A 73 15.34 -1.09 -2.14
CA GLY A 73 15.14 -2.52 -2.37
C GLY A 73 14.05 -3.13 -1.48
N ALA A 74 13.57 -4.31 -1.86
CA ALA A 74 12.62 -5.08 -1.09
C ALA A 74 13.16 -5.41 0.31
N PHE A 75 12.27 -5.53 1.29
CA PHE A 75 12.68 -5.73 2.67
C PHE A 75 11.57 -6.42 3.47
N ASP A 76 11.96 -7.38 4.30
CA ASP A 76 11.05 -8.05 5.19
C ASP A 76 10.82 -7.24 6.46
N GLY A 77 9.56 -6.86 6.71
CA GLY A 77 9.14 -6.12 7.90
C GLY A 77 9.06 -6.97 9.16
N LEU A 78 9.35 -8.26 9.09
CA LEU A 78 9.36 -9.16 10.25
C LEU A 78 10.35 -8.70 11.32
N LYS A 79 9.93 -8.77 12.57
CA LYS A 79 10.79 -8.54 13.74
C LYS A 79 10.96 -9.86 14.48
N PRO A 80 11.94 -10.69 14.08
CA PRO A 80 12.16 -11.97 14.72
C PRO A 80 12.51 -11.81 16.19
N SER A 81 12.02 -12.71 17.03
CA SER A 81 12.21 -12.66 18.49
C SER A 81 13.62 -13.07 18.94
N GLY A 82 14.39 -13.77 18.09
CA GLY A 82 15.70 -14.30 18.44
C GLY A 82 16.88 -13.49 17.87
N ASP A 83 17.96 -13.31 18.65
CA ASP A 83 19.15 -12.58 18.25
C ASP A 83 19.81 -13.18 17.01
N LYS A 84 19.88 -14.50 16.93
CA LYS A 84 20.47 -15.20 15.79
C LYS A 84 19.75 -14.86 14.49
N GLN A 85 18.42 -14.90 14.51
CA GLN A 85 17.60 -14.60 13.34
C GLN A 85 17.74 -13.13 12.92
N ARG A 86 17.76 -12.20 13.88
CA ARG A 86 18.01 -10.78 13.59
C ARG A 86 19.36 -10.54 12.91
N LYS A 87 20.41 -11.22 13.36
CA LYS A 87 21.74 -11.12 12.75
C LYS A 87 21.77 -11.69 11.34
N ILE A 88 21.10 -12.81 11.08
CA ILE A 88 20.99 -13.40 9.74
C ILE A 88 20.30 -12.41 8.81
N MET A 89 19.10 -11.91 9.19
CA MET A 89 18.38 -10.93 8.38
C MET A 89 19.22 -9.68 8.10
N ARG A 90 19.94 -9.19 9.11
CA ARG A 90 20.84 -8.04 8.90
C ARG A 90 21.97 -8.35 7.91
N GLN A 91 22.52 -9.55 7.94
CA GLN A 91 23.56 -9.96 6.97
C GLN A 91 22.98 -10.04 5.54
N ASP A 92 21.76 -10.49 5.38
CA ASP A 92 21.08 -10.57 4.09
C ASP A 92 20.76 -9.16 3.55
N GLU A 93 20.33 -8.24 4.42
CA GLU A 93 20.16 -6.83 4.07
C GLU A 93 21.49 -6.19 3.64
N MET A 94 22.58 -6.50 4.33
CA MET A 94 23.90 -5.97 3.99
C MET A 94 24.44 -6.52 2.66
N GLU A 95 24.19 -7.80 2.38
CA GLU A 95 24.54 -8.39 1.09
C GLU A 95 23.81 -7.72 -0.05
N ASP A 96 22.49 -7.51 0.12
CA ASP A 96 21.66 -6.80 -0.83
C ASP A 96 22.12 -5.37 -1.07
N LEU A 97 22.46 -4.64 0.00
CA LEU A 97 22.95 -3.26 -0.07
C LEU A 97 24.30 -3.17 -0.79
N VAL A 98 25.29 -4.01 -0.40
CA VAL A 98 26.60 -4.08 -1.05
C VAL A 98 26.44 -4.47 -2.52
N GLY A 99 25.60 -5.47 -2.81
CA GLY A 99 25.29 -5.90 -4.17
C GLY A 99 24.73 -4.78 -5.03
N THR A 100 23.73 -4.05 -4.51
CA THR A 100 23.11 -2.95 -5.26
C THR A 100 24.09 -1.82 -5.54
N VAL A 101 24.82 -1.36 -4.53
CA VAL A 101 25.80 -0.27 -4.69
C VAL A 101 26.89 -0.68 -5.69
N SER A 102 27.46 -1.88 -5.54
CA SER A 102 28.56 -2.32 -6.41
C SER A 102 28.12 -2.55 -7.84
N GLN A 103 26.97 -3.19 -8.07
CA GLN A 103 26.47 -3.41 -9.42
C GLN A 103 26.06 -2.11 -10.11
N THR A 104 25.42 -1.20 -9.39
CA THR A 104 24.94 0.05 -9.97
C THR A 104 26.05 0.99 -10.34
N PHE A 105 27.02 1.20 -9.44
CA PHE A 105 28.05 2.23 -9.63
C PHE A 105 29.39 1.71 -10.16
N LEU A 106 29.69 0.43 -9.93
CA LEU A 106 30.96 -0.17 -10.34
C LEU A 106 30.80 -1.22 -11.44
N GLY A 107 29.57 -1.74 -11.66
CA GLY A 107 29.33 -2.85 -12.58
C GLY A 107 29.92 -4.18 -12.07
N LEU A 108 30.20 -4.30 -10.76
CA LEU A 108 30.87 -5.45 -10.15
C LEU A 108 29.92 -6.23 -9.23
N THR A 109 30.10 -7.55 -9.19
CA THR A 109 29.32 -8.45 -8.33
C THR A 109 30.01 -8.71 -6.98
N VAL A 110 30.37 -7.63 -6.27
CA VAL A 110 31.10 -7.69 -5.00
C VAL A 110 30.41 -8.59 -3.95
N HIS A 111 29.08 -8.70 -3.97
CA HIS A 111 28.35 -9.56 -3.06
C HIS A 111 28.72 -11.05 -3.17
N CYS A 112 29.24 -11.52 -4.32
CA CYS A 112 29.77 -12.87 -4.46
C CYS A 112 30.96 -13.13 -3.54
N ALA A 113 31.71 -12.10 -3.15
CA ALA A 113 32.82 -12.21 -2.24
C ALA A 113 32.43 -12.29 -0.75
N ARG A 114 31.15 -12.40 -0.43
CA ARG A 114 30.67 -12.60 0.96
C ARG A 114 31.23 -13.88 1.60
N CYS A 115 31.31 -14.96 0.84
CA CYS A 115 31.66 -16.29 1.36
C CYS A 115 33.09 -16.72 1.05
N HIS A 116 33.68 -16.22 -0.04
CA HIS A 116 35.04 -16.57 -0.54
C HIS A 116 35.51 -15.45 -1.47
N ASP A 117 36.78 -15.42 -1.83
CA ASP A 117 37.28 -14.49 -2.83
C ASP A 117 36.52 -14.66 -4.14
N HIS A 118 36.24 -13.56 -4.84
CA HIS A 118 35.48 -13.59 -6.08
C HIS A 118 36.13 -14.51 -7.10
N LYS A 119 35.34 -15.34 -7.79
CA LYS A 119 35.87 -16.39 -8.65
C LYS A 119 36.62 -15.87 -9.88
N PHE A 120 36.14 -14.75 -10.44
CA PHE A 120 36.67 -14.24 -11.72
C PHE A 120 37.39 -12.88 -11.58
N ASP A 121 36.85 -12.01 -10.74
CA ASP A 121 37.35 -10.68 -10.52
C ASP A 121 38.36 -10.66 -9.34
N PRO A 122 39.35 -9.78 -9.31
CA PRO A 122 40.32 -9.69 -8.21
C PRO A 122 39.72 -9.00 -6.98
N ILE A 123 38.62 -9.51 -6.47
CA ILE A 123 37.86 -8.99 -5.31
C ILE A 123 38.03 -9.98 -4.16
N PRO A 124 38.91 -9.73 -3.20
CA PRO A 124 39.04 -10.59 -2.02
C PRO A 124 37.81 -10.44 -1.10
N GLN A 125 37.51 -11.50 -0.35
CA GLN A 125 36.43 -11.49 0.65
C GLN A 125 36.57 -10.31 1.63
N LYS A 126 37.77 -9.91 1.97
CA LYS A 126 38.05 -8.77 2.84
C LYS A 126 37.43 -7.47 2.31
N GLU A 127 37.45 -7.23 1.01
CA GLU A 127 36.88 -6.01 0.41
C GLU A 127 35.35 -5.97 0.53
N TYR A 128 34.66 -7.15 0.41
CA TYR A 128 33.28 -7.22 0.72
C TYR A 128 32.94 -6.72 2.14
N TYR A 129 33.68 -7.19 3.14
CA TYR A 129 33.47 -6.78 4.54
C TYR A 129 33.90 -5.34 4.81
N GLN A 130 34.86 -4.80 4.08
CA GLN A 130 35.20 -3.37 4.14
C GLN A 130 34.04 -2.52 3.62
N MET A 131 33.45 -2.90 2.48
CA MET A 131 32.30 -2.21 1.91
C MET A 131 31.04 -2.36 2.81
N ALA A 132 30.80 -3.55 3.33
CA ALA A 132 29.72 -3.80 4.29
C ALA A 132 29.89 -2.97 5.57
N SER A 133 31.12 -2.80 6.05
CA SER A 133 31.42 -1.95 7.21
C SER A 133 31.16 -0.46 6.93
N ALA A 134 31.53 0.02 5.75
CA ALA A 134 31.25 1.41 5.34
C ALA A 134 29.74 1.69 5.27
N LEU A 135 28.95 0.71 4.83
CA LEU A 135 27.49 0.81 4.71
C LEU A 135 26.76 0.35 5.99
N GLY A 136 27.46 -0.07 7.03
CA GLY A 136 26.91 -0.67 8.23
C GLY A 136 25.96 0.23 9.03
N GLY A 137 26.09 1.55 8.88
CA GLY A 137 25.20 2.54 9.47
C GLY A 137 23.87 2.77 8.73
N VAL A 138 23.71 2.19 7.53
CA VAL A 138 22.46 2.33 6.76
C VAL A 138 21.39 1.46 7.38
N HIS A 139 20.27 2.07 7.74
CA HIS A 139 19.07 1.41 8.27
C HIS A 139 17.84 1.88 7.50
N ARG A 140 16.90 0.97 7.32
CA ARG A 140 15.60 1.27 6.70
C ARG A 140 14.69 1.97 7.69
N GLY A 141 13.90 2.93 7.22
CA GLY A 141 12.95 3.69 8.03
C GLY A 141 12.68 5.06 7.43
N ASP A 142 11.78 5.79 8.06
CA ASP A 142 11.52 7.18 7.72
C ASP A 142 12.56 8.10 8.38
N ARG A 143 12.90 9.15 7.68
CA ARG A 143 13.82 10.17 8.16
C ARG A 143 13.20 11.55 8.00
N ASP A 144 13.34 12.39 9.01
CA ASP A 144 12.97 13.78 8.92
C ASP A 144 13.91 14.52 7.97
N VAL A 145 13.32 15.23 7.03
CA VAL A 145 14.05 16.05 6.06
C VAL A 145 13.78 17.51 6.40
N PRO A 146 14.83 18.37 6.45
CA PRO A 146 14.63 19.81 6.66
C PRO A 146 13.60 20.36 5.68
N ALA A 147 12.66 21.17 6.18
CA ALA A 147 11.61 21.71 5.34
C ALA A 147 12.22 22.65 4.27
N SER A 148 12.09 22.26 3.00
CA SER A 148 12.43 23.12 1.87
C SER A 148 11.25 24.03 1.56
N GLY A 149 11.47 25.34 1.61
CA GLY A 149 10.50 26.34 1.15
C GLY A 149 9.72 27.04 2.27
N ASN A 150 9.06 28.11 1.90
CA ASN A 150 8.22 28.88 2.82
C ASN A 150 6.93 28.11 3.12
N PRO A 151 6.62 27.80 4.40
CA PRO A 151 5.42 27.06 4.78
C PRO A 151 4.11 27.65 4.22
N LYS A 152 4.06 28.99 4.06
CA LYS A 152 2.90 29.68 3.46
C LYS A 152 2.73 29.32 1.99
N THR A 153 3.82 29.26 1.22
CA THR A 153 3.80 28.90 -0.21
C THR A 153 3.40 27.43 -0.41
N LEU A 154 3.92 26.54 0.45
CA LEU A 154 3.56 25.12 0.41
C LEU A 154 2.07 24.90 0.73
N LYS A 155 1.54 25.63 1.71
CA LYS A 155 0.11 25.59 2.04
C LYS A 155 -0.74 26.08 0.86
N GLN A 156 -0.38 27.20 0.25
CA GLN A 156 -1.09 27.74 -0.92
C GLN A 156 -1.07 26.75 -2.10
N LYS A 157 0.08 26.12 -2.36
CA LYS A 157 0.22 25.09 -3.42
C LYS A 157 -0.64 23.86 -3.12
N LYS A 158 -0.67 23.41 -1.87
CA LYS A 158 -1.53 22.31 -1.43
C LYS A 158 -3.01 22.64 -1.64
N ASP A 159 -3.44 23.80 -1.18
CA ASP A 159 -4.85 24.25 -1.29
C ASP A 159 -5.26 24.37 -2.77
N LEU A 160 -4.39 24.89 -3.64
CA LEU A 160 -4.62 24.97 -5.07
C LEU A 160 -4.75 23.57 -5.72
N LEU A 161 -3.87 22.63 -5.36
CA LEU A 161 -3.93 21.27 -5.86
C LEU A 161 -5.21 20.55 -5.40
N GLN A 162 -5.61 20.77 -4.17
CA GLN A 162 -6.84 20.20 -3.62
C GLN A 162 -8.08 20.74 -4.35
N GLN A 163 -8.14 22.05 -4.62
CA GLN A 163 -9.21 22.65 -5.43
C GLN A 163 -9.26 22.06 -6.86
N ARG A 164 -8.09 21.83 -7.47
CA ARG A 164 -8.01 21.22 -8.82
C ARG A 164 -8.52 19.78 -8.81
N LEU A 165 -8.21 18.98 -7.78
CA LEU A 165 -8.73 17.63 -7.61
C LEU A 165 -10.25 17.65 -7.45
N GLU A 166 -10.79 18.47 -6.56
CA GLU A 166 -12.24 18.59 -6.34
C GLU A 166 -12.99 19.04 -7.62
N THR A 167 -12.39 19.95 -8.38
CA THR A 167 -12.96 20.40 -9.65
C THR A 167 -12.93 19.29 -10.71
N GLY A 168 -11.82 18.51 -10.76
CA GLY A 168 -11.69 17.34 -11.62
C GLY A 168 -12.73 16.28 -11.29
N ASP A 169 -12.88 15.95 -10.02
CA ASP A 169 -13.86 14.97 -9.54
C ASP A 169 -15.30 15.39 -9.86
N LYS A 170 -15.65 16.66 -9.66
CA LYS A 170 -16.96 17.18 -10.05
C LYS A 170 -17.22 17.01 -11.54
N ARG A 171 -16.24 17.37 -12.38
CA ARG A 171 -16.36 17.21 -13.84
C ARG A 171 -16.53 15.77 -14.27
N ILE A 172 -15.76 14.86 -13.68
CA ILE A 172 -15.88 13.41 -13.94
C ILE A 172 -17.26 12.91 -13.53
N ARG A 173 -17.74 13.28 -12.34
CA ARG A 173 -19.10 12.91 -11.88
C ARG A 173 -20.19 13.44 -12.80
N GLU A 174 -20.08 14.68 -13.26
CA GLU A 174 -21.03 15.26 -14.21
C GLU A 174 -21.05 14.53 -15.55
N LEU A 175 -19.86 14.13 -16.07
CA LEU A 175 -19.75 13.34 -17.29
C LEU A 175 -20.40 11.96 -17.12
N ILE A 176 -20.11 11.26 -16.03
CA ILE A 176 -20.70 9.95 -15.72
C ILE A 176 -22.22 10.07 -15.61
N LEU A 177 -22.72 11.09 -14.93
CA LEU A 177 -24.16 11.32 -14.79
C LEU A 177 -24.84 11.69 -16.12
N LYS A 178 -24.14 12.42 -16.99
CA LYS A 178 -24.63 12.77 -18.33
C LYS A 178 -24.72 11.53 -19.23
N GLU A 179 -23.69 10.70 -19.22
CA GLU A 179 -23.67 9.44 -19.95
C GLU A 179 -24.71 8.45 -19.40
N SER A 180 -24.86 8.35 -18.08
CA SER A 180 -25.85 7.48 -17.45
C SER A 180 -27.30 7.89 -17.75
N LYS A 181 -27.57 9.20 -17.92
CA LYS A 181 -28.91 9.67 -18.34
C LYS A 181 -29.19 9.42 -19.82
N GLY A 182 -28.15 9.32 -20.66
CA GLY A 182 -28.27 8.99 -22.08
C GLY A 182 -28.28 7.48 -22.36
N ALA A 183 -27.72 6.69 -21.49
CA ALA A 183 -27.76 5.24 -21.59
C ALA A 183 -29.17 4.75 -21.28
N LYS A 184 -29.89 4.29 -22.29
CA LYS A 184 -31.04 3.38 -22.07
C LYS A 184 -30.50 2.31 -21.12
N ARG A 185 -31.08 2.20 -19.92
CA ARG A 185 -30.81 1.08 -19.03
C ARG A 185 -31.05 -0.19 -19.84
N ASN A 186 -30.01 -0.75 -20.39
CA ASN A 186 -30.06 -2.13 -20.82
C ASN A 186 -30.29 -2.93 -19.56
N ASN A 187 -31.49 -3.48 -19.43
CA ASN A 187 -31.88 -4.42 -18.35
C ASN A 187 -31.07 -5.72 -18.40
N GLY A 188 -29.92 -5.75 -19.09
CA GLY A 188 -29.03 -6.88 -19.32
C GLY A 188 -27.84 -6.98 -18.34
N GLY A 189 -27.81 -6.20 -17.25
CA GLY A 189 -26.84 -6.42 -16.18
C GLY A 189 -27.09 -7.74 -15.44
N PRO A 190 -26.11 -8.25 -14.69
CA PRO A 190 -26.28 -9.45 -13.89
C PRO A 190 -27.46 -9.25 -12.94
N GLN A 191 -28.45 -10.16 -12.99
CA GLN A 191 -29.58 -10.10 -12.09
C GLN A 191 -29.12 -10.47 -10.68
N PRO A 192 -29.59 -9.74 -9.65
CA PRO A 192 -29.24 -10.07 -8.27
C PRO A 192 -29.75 -11.48 -7.92
N ILE A 193 -28.98 -12.18 -7.10
CA ILE A 193 -29.32 -13.52 -6.59
C ILE A 193 -30.31 -13.41 -5.43
N ALA A 194 -30.17 -12.37 -4.63
CA ALA A 194 -31.02 -12.08 -3.49
C ALA A 194 -31.09 -10.57 -3.23
N ILE A 195 -32.21 -10.08 -2.75
CA ILE A 195 -32.43 -8.68 -2.32
C ILE A 195 -33.17 -8.67 -1.00
N TRP A 196 -32.65 -7.96 -0.02
CA TRP A 196 -33.35 -7.67 1.24
C TRP A 196 -33.54 -6.15 1.36
N THR A 197 -34.76 -5.68 1.44
CA THR A 197 -35.08 -4.26 1.59
C THR A 197 -35.10 -3.81 3.04
N PHE A 198 -35.33 -4.74 3.96
CA PHE A 198 -35.51 -4.48 5.40
C PHE A 198 -36.62 -3.53 5.77
N ASP A 199 -37.58 -3.28 4.85
CA ASP A 199 -38.73 -2.39 5.11
C ASP A 199 -39.65 -2.94 6.19
N LYS A 200 -39.92 -4.25 6.15
CA LYS A 200 -40.87 -4.91 7.04
C LYS A 200 -40.36 -6.23 7.62
N ASP A 201 -39.58 -6.96 6.85
CA ASP A 201 -39.11 -8.29 7.23
C ASP A 201 -37.69 -8.59 6.67
N LEU A 202 -37.20 -9.80 6.94
CA LEU A 202 -35.90 -10.30 6.50
C LEU A 202 -36.02 -11.23 5.28
N LYS A 203 -37.12 -11.14 4.53
CA LYS A 203 -37.33 -11.99 3.37
C LYS A 203 -36.56 -11.50 2.17
N ASP A 204 -35.99 -12.45 1.46
CA ASP A 204 -35.44 -12.21 0.14
C ASP A 204 -36.58 -11.90 -0.83
N GLN A 205 -36.50 -10.80 -1.55
CA GLN A 205 -37.56 -10.31 -2.46
C GLN A 205 -37.52 -11.01 -3.83
N ILE A 206 -36.50 -11.77 -4.13
CA ILE A 206 -36.31 -12.43 -5.44
C ILE A 206 -36.42 -13.95 -5.32
N GLY A 207 -35.76 -14.52 -4.31
CA GLY A 207 -35.62 -15.95 -4.15
C GLY A 207 -36.02 -16.44 -2.75
N ASN A 208 -35.33 -17.45 -2.29
CA ASN A 208 -35.60 -18.12 -1.02
C ASN A 208 -34.48 -17.97 0.01
N ILE A 209 -33.56 -17.00 -0.20
CA ILE A 209 -32.42 -16.78 0.71
C ILE A 209 -32.87 -15.85 1.85
N HIS A 210 -33.86 -16.29 2.62
CA HIS A 210 -34.40 -15.51 3.71
C HIS A 210 -33.44 -15.38 4.88
N GLY A 211 -33.45 -14.21 5.53
CA GLY A 211 -32.61 -13.93 6.70
C GLY A 211 -33.29 -14.36 8.00
N LYS A 212 -32.49 -14.68 9.00
CA LYS A 212 -32.85 -14.91 10.38
C LYS A 212 -32.09 -13.96 11.29
N ALA A 213 -32.78 -13.14 12.08
CA ALA A 213 -32.17 -12.24 13.05
C ALA A 213 -31.57 -13.04 14.22
N LEU A 214 -30.38 -12.69 14.62
CA LEU A 214 -29.63 -13.27 15.73
C LEU A 214 -28.97 -12.15 16.56
N GLY A 215 -28.64 -12.44 17.82
CA GLY A 215 -27.92 -11.51 18.69
C GLY A 215 -28.60 -10.17 18.95
N GLY A 216 -29.93 -10.07 18.76
CA GLY A 216 -30.66 -8.82 18.98
C GLY A 216 -30.82 -7.94 17.75
N ALA A 217 -30.51 -8.45 16.56
CA ALA A 217 -30.78 -7.76 15.29
C ALA A 217 -32.29 -7.55 15.12
N ARG A 218 -32.73 -6.37 14.72
CA ARG A 218 -34.11 -6.02 14.57
C ARG A 218 -34.34 -5.07 13.39
N ILE A 219 -35.59 -5.07 12.89
CA ILE A 219 -36.02 -4.08 11.91
C ILE A 219 -36.68 -2.93 12.65
N ASN A 220 -36.26 -1.73 12.37
CA ASN A 220 -36.82 -0.51 12.93
C ASN A 220 -36.81 0.60 11.88
N GLY A 221 -37.99 1.24 11.68
CA GLY A 221 -38.10 2.37 10.77
C GLY A 221 -37.73 2.08 9.30
N GLY A 222 -37.94 0.83 8.82
CA GLY A 222 -37.57 0.45 7.44
C GLY A 222 -36.07 0.19 7.24
N ALA A 223 -35.36 -0.14 8.31
CA ALA A 223 -33.95 -0.49 8.27
C ALA A 223 -33.64 -1.61 9.24
N LEU A 224 -32.62 -2.40 8.91
CA LEU A 224 -32.02 -3.39 9.81
C LEU A 224 -31.08 -2.68 10.79
N GLU A 225 -31.40 -2.72 12.09
CA GLU A 225 -30.56 -2.21 13.16
C GLU A 225 -29.72 -3.32 13.77
N LEU A 226 -28.42 -3.06 13.87
CA LEU A 226 -27.41 -3.92 14.47
C LEU A 226 -26.68 -3.15 15.59
N ASP A 227 -26.31 -3.83 16.66
CA ASP A 227 -25.65 -3.24 17.83
C ASP A 227 -24.13 -3.07 17.66
N GLY A 228 -23.55 -3.55 16.56
CA GLY A 228 -22.11 -3.55 16.31
C GLY A 228 -21.28 -4.46 17.24
N LYS A 229 -21.93 -5.41 17.94
CA LYS A 229 -21.29 -6.34 18.87
C LYS A 229 -21.66 -7.79 18.56
N SER A 230 -22.94 -8.13 18.75
CA SER A 230 -23.43 -9.50 18.62
C SER A 230 -24.62 -9.65 17.70
N ALA A 231 -25.24 -8.55 17.30
CA ALA A 231 -26.41 -8.55 16.43
C ALA A 231 -26.02 -8.77 14.97
N TYR A 232 -26.60 -9.77 14.34
CA TYR A 232 -26.41 -10.05 12.91
C TYR A 232 -27.62 -10.77 12.31
N VAL A 233 -27.66 -10.81 10.99
CA VAL A 233 -28.61 -11.61 10.23
C VAL A 233 -27.88 -12.71 9.49
N MET A 234 -28.32 -13.93 9.63
CA MET A 234 -27.81 -15.09 8.90
C MET A 234 -28.87 -15.59 7.92
N THR A 235 -28.46 -15.91 6.72
CA THR A 235 -29.33 -16.49 5.70
C THR A 235 -29.18 -17.99 5.65
N VAL A 236 -30.08 -18.67 4.95
CA VAL A 236 -29.87 -20.06 4.54
C VAL A 236 -28.66 -20.14 3.59
N PRO A 237 -27.97 -21.29 3.54
CA PRO A 237 -26.84 -21.50 2.65
C PRO A 237 -27.22 -21.25 1.18
N ILE A 238 -26.34 -20.56 0.46
CA ILE A 238 -26.45 -20.36 -0.98
C ILE A 238 -25.91 -21.59 -1.68
N ASN A 239 -26.79 -22.45 -2.16
CA ASN A 239 -26.40 -23.70 -2.81
C ASN A 239 -25.98 -23.46 -4.28
N ARG A 240 -24.93 -22.64 -4.48
CA ARG A 240 -24.47 -22.23 -5.80
C ARG A 240 -22.95 -22.07 -5.81
N ASN A 241 -22.31 -22.60 -6.84
CA ASN A 241 -20.88 -22.36 -7.07
C ASN A 241 -20.72 -20.96 -7.73
N MET A 242 -20.05 -20.03 -7.04
CA MET A 242 -19.84 -18.66 -7.52
C MET A 242 -18.39 -18.44 -7.89
N LYS A 243 -18.13 -18.18 -9.18
CA LYS A 243 -16.80 -17.80 -9.68
C LYS A 243 -16.53 -16.30 -9.58
N ALA A 244 -17.60 -15.50 -9.60
CA ALA A 244 -17.56 -14.05 -9.46
C ALA A 244 -18.80 -13.60 -8.68
N LYS A 245 -18.66 -12.56 -7.88
CA LYS A 245 -19.75 -12.03 -7.05
C LYS A 245 -19.63 -10.53 -6.87
N THR A 246 -20.75 -9.87 -6.68
CA THR A 246 -20.85 -8.48 -6.27
C THR A 246 -21.72 -8.43 -5.02
N LEU A 247 -21.22 -7.78 -3.97
CA LEU A 247 -21.96 -7.46 -2.77
C LEU A 247 -22.29 -5.97 -2.78
N GLU A 248 -23.53 -5.61 -2.52
CA GLU A 248 -23.98 -4.22 -2.44
C GLU A 248 -24.82 -4.04 -1.19
N ALA A 249 -24.55 -3.00 -0.40
CA ALA A 249 -25.31 -2.67 0.79
C ALA A 249 -25.37 -1.16 1.01
N TRP A 250 -26.54 -0.66 1.41
CA TRP A 250 -26.73 0.70 1.90
C TRP A 250 -26.56 0.70 3.41
N VAL A 251 -25.54 1.40 3.91
CA VAL A 251 -25.16 1.36 5.33
C VAL A 251 -25.11 2.77 5.90
N LYS A 252 -25.72 2.94 7.08
CA LYS A 252 -25.58 4.14 7.90
C LYS A 252 -24.92 3.77 9.21
N LEU A 253 -23.73 4.33 9.46
CA LEU A 253 -23.01 4.17 10.72
C LEU A 253 -23.45 5.23 11.73
N ASN A 254 -23.63 4.85 12.98
CA ASN A 254 -23.97 5.79 14.06
C ASN A 254 -22.76 6.65 14.47
N ASN A 255 -21.56 6.12 14.34
CA ASN A 255 -20.28 6.83 14.53
C ASN A 255 -19.20 6.22 13.64
N LEU A 256 -18.03 6.85 13.59
CA LEU A 256 -16.88 6.39 12.80
C LEU A 256 -15.78 5.73 13.65
N ASP A 257 -16.08 5.42 14.90
CA ASP A 257 -15.09 4.86 15.85
C ASP A 257 -15.06 3.33 15.85
N GLN A 258 -15.91 2.71 15.07
CA GLN A 258 -15.94 1.27 14.90
C GLN A 258 -14.63 0.74 14.33
N ARG A 259 -14.22 -0.41 14.81
CA ARG A 259 -13.04 -1.14 14.38
C ARG A 259 -13.44 -2.57 14.03
N GLY A 260 -13.40 -2.89 12.75
CA GLY A 260 -13.79 -4.21 12.26
C GLY A 260 -15.31 -4.42 12.18
N GLY A 261 -15.69 -5.63 11.76
CA GLY A 261 -17.06 -6.02 11.50
C GLY A 261 -17.49 -5.82 10.06
N ALA A 262 -18.26 -6.78 9.55
CA ALA A 262 -18.77 -6.77 8.19
C ALA A 262 -20.19 -6.18 8.14
N ALA A 263 -20.42 -5.22 7.24
CA ALA A 263 -21.75 -4.77 6.90
C ALA A 263 -22.52 -5.85 6.13
N MET A 264 -21.81 -6.60 5.28
CA MET A 264 -22.32 -7.75 4.55
C MET A 264 -21.18 -8.71 4.27
N SER A 265 -21.39 -10.00 4.44
CA SER A 265 -20.42 -11.03 4.14
C SER A 265 -21.03 -12.25 3.50
N ILE A 266 -20.25 -12.96 2.72
CA ILE A 266 -20.52 -14.29 2.23
C ILE A 266 -19.35 -15.19 2.63
N GLN A 267 -19.62 -16.33 3.21
CA GLN A 267 -18.58 -17.21 3.73
C GLN A 267 -18.86 -18.67 3.44
N SER A 268 -17.80 -19.50 3.40
CA SER A 268 -17.93 -20.95 3.36
C SER A 268 -18.52 -21.47 4.69
N ASN A 269 -19.13 -22.67 4.65
CA ASN A 269 -19.75 -23.26 5.85
C ASN A 269 -18.75 -23.52 6.99
N ASP A 270 -17.48 -23.70 6.67
CA ASP A 270 -16.40 -23.87 7.65
C ASP A 270 -15.75 -22.55 8.11
N GLY A 271 -16.23 -21.41 7.56
CA GLY A 271 -15.75 -20.07 7.90
C GLY A 271 -14.33 -19.74 7.44
N LYS A 272 -13.65 -20.62 6.69
CA LYS A 272 -12.25 -20.43 6.28
C LYS A 272 -12.09 -19.49 5.11
N THR A 273 -13.10 -19.39 4.26
CA THR A 273 -13.10 -18.51 3.09
C THR A 273 -14.29 -17.56 3.19
N PHE A 274 -14.05 -16.27 3.08
CA PHE A 274 -15.11 -15.28 3.10
C PHE A 274 -14.78 -14.10 2.20
N ASP A 275 -15.81 -13.40 1.77
CA ASP A 275 -15.72 -12.05 1.19
C ASP A 275 -16.70 -11.15 1.89
N ALA A 276 -16.29 -9.93 2.18
CA ALA A 276 -17.10 -9.01 2.98
C ALA A 276 -16.93 -7.55 2.57
N ILE A 277 -17.90 -6.73 2.91
CA ILE A 277 -17.80 -5.28 2.98
C ILE A 277 -17.54 -4.94 4.45
N VAL A 278 -16.33 -4.49 4.76
CA VAL A 278 -15.91 -4.20 6.14
C VAL A 278 -15.59 -2.72 6.33
N PHE A 279 -15.73 -2.24 7.57
CA PHE A 279 -15.42 -0.86 7.92
C PHE A 279 -14.37 -0.79 9.03
N GLY A 280 -13.32 0.00 8.81
CA GLY A 280 -12.33 0.34 9.84
C GLY A 280 -11.41 -0.81 10.30
N GLU A 281 -11.32 -1.92 9.57
CA GLU A 281 -10.55 -3.10 9.99
C GLU A 281 -9.04 -2.85 9.95
N ARG A 282 -8.50 -2.46 8.81
CA ARG A 282 -7.08 -2.09 8.64
C ARG A 282 -6.90 -0.58 8.73
N ASP A 283 -7.64 0.14 7.89
CA ASP A 283 -7.60 1.60 7.85
C ASP A 283 -8.78 2.19 8.62
N PRO A 284 -8.52 3.00 9.68
CA PRO A 284 -9.58 3.65 10.43
C PRO A 284 -10.50 4.50 9.52
N LYS A 285 -11.80 4.43 9.78
CA LYS A 285 -12.81 5.27 9.10
C LYS A 285 -12.92 5.05 7.58
N ARG A 286 -12.55 3.88 7.08
CA ARG A 286 -12.65 3.52 5.67
C ARG A 286 -13.40 2.22 5.46
N TRP A 287 -14.14 2.17 4.33
CA TRP A 287 -14.71 0.94 3.82
C TRP A 287 -13.67 0.17 3.02
N MET A 288 -13.67 -1.14 3.17
CA MET A 288 -12.73 -2.04 2.50
C MET A 288 -13.42 -3.31 2.06
N ALA A 289 -12.89 -3.96 1.02
CA ALA A 289 -13.19 -5.35 0.71
C ALA A 289 -12.38 -6.23 1.66
N GLY A 290 -13.05 -7.13 2.38
CA GLY A 290 -12.44 -8.14 3.24
C GLY A 290 -12.49 -9.51 2.55
N SER A 291 -11.40 -10.23 2.54
CA SER A 291 -11.31 -11.62 2.04
C SER A 291 -10.25 -12.41 2.80
#